data_84a0b23dd2298f5d2483fbf9c0e2d6bb
#
_entry.id   84a0b23dd2298f5d2483fbf9c0e2d6bb
#
_cell.length_a   1.000
_cell.length_b   1.000
_cell.length_c   1.000
_cell.angle_alpha   90.00
_cell.angle_beta   90.00
_cell.angle_gamma   90.00
#
_symmetry.space_group_name_H-M   'P 1'
#
loop_
_entity.id
_entity.type
_entity.pdbx_description
1 polymer ?
#
loop_
_entity_poly.entity_id
_entity_poly.type
_entity_poly.pdbx_seq_one_letter_code
_entity_poly.pdbx_strand_id
1 'polypeptide(L)'
;MRIKALRLACIILIASVFPGAARRDNFKQEMRFGAEAAQRGLWREAAFRWEKILKTDPDNARAHNNLAVASESLGQFDKARKEYEQARRLAPDSKEIRNNYESFQELCRTIKTCGGEAATPSPGPGDAGTAPLPAPEGGTPLPSPSPGGV
;
A
#
# COMPACT_ATOMS: atom_id res chain seq x y z
N MET A 1 54.32 17.15 12.89
CA MET A 1 53.35 16.12 13.31
C MET A 1 51.90 16.58 13.32
N ARG A 2 51.49 17.71 12.74
CA ARG A 2 50.11 18.26 12.80
C ARG A 2 49.25 18.04 11.54
N ILE A 3 49.80 17.52 10.46
CA ILE A 3 49.09 17.38 9.16
C ILE A 3 48.41 16.01 9.03
N LYS A 4 48.83 14.99 9.78
CA LYS A 4 48.26 13.64 9.72
C LYS A 4 46.93 13.52 10.48
N ALA A 5 46.68 14.35 11.49
CA ALA A 5 45.45 14.35 12.27
C ALA A 5 44.26 14.98 11.51
N LEU A 6 44.50 15.92 10.60
CA LEU A 6 43.46 16.61 9.84
C LEU A 6 42.86 15.75 8.71
N ARG A 7 43.62 14.77 8.20
CA ARG A 7 43.15 13.87 7.15
C ARG A 7 42.21 12.75 7.65
N LEU A 8 42.36 12.34 8.91
CA LEU A 8 41.48 11.34 9.52
C LEU A 8 40.11 11.93 9.87
N ALA A 9 40.01 13.20 10.24
CA ALA A 9 38.76 13.86 10.58
C ALA A 9 37.84 14.05 9.36
N CYS A 10 38.41 14.23 8.16
CA CYS A 10 37.60 14.36 6.92
C CYS A 10 36.98 13.04 6.42
N ILE A 11 37.56 11.88 6.78
CA ILE A 11 37.05 10.58 6.32
C ILE A 11 35.87 10.12 7.15
N ILE A 12 35.76 10.55 8.40
CA ILE A 12 34.64 10.18 9.28
C ILE A 12 33.34 10.97 8.97
N LEU A 13 33.45 12.14 8.33
CA LEU A 13 32.31 13.01 8.00
C LEU A 13 31.58 12.61 6.72
N ILE A 14 32.07 11.68 5.92
CA ILE A 14 31.43 11.25 4.66
C ILE A 14 30.55 10.00 4.85
N ALA A 15 30.63 9.31 6.00
CA ALA A 15 29.87 8.09 6.28
C ALA A 15 28.47 8.36 6.87
N SER A 16 28.13 9.59 7.16
CA SER A 16 26.80 9.96 7.63
C SER A 16 26.04 10.63 6.51
N VAL A 17 25.27 9.87 5.78
CA VAL A 17 24.08 10.30 5.08
C VAL A 17 23.90 9.62 3.72
N PHE A 18 23.02 8.63 3.68
CA PHE A 18 21.92 8.61 2.70
C PHE A 18 20.85 7.57 3.13
N PRO A 19 20.01 7.90 4.13
CA PRO A 19 18.82 7.08 4.41
C PRO A 19 17.76 7.22 3.28
N GLY A 20 17.97 8.14 2.33
CA GLY A 20 17.02 8.43 1.27
C GLY A 20 16.92 7.37 0.16
N ALA A 21 17.98 6.58 -0.08
CA ALA A 21 17.96 5.56 -1.13
C ALA A 21 17.07 4.37 -0.73
N ALA A 22 17.26 3.81 0.44
CA ALA A 22 16.47 2.69 0.95
C ALA A 22 14.97 3.02 1.09
N ARG A 23 14.65 4.28 1.42
CA ARG A 23 13.26 4.74 1.49
C ARG A 23 12.60 4.81 0.11
N ARG A 24 13.32 5.25 -0.92
CA ARG A 24 12.82 5.31 -2.30
C ARG A 24 12.58 3.94 -2.92
N ASP A 25 13.44 2.97 -2.62
CA ASP A 25 13.30 1.61 -3.13
C ASP A 25 12.09 0.90 -2.49
N ASN A 26 11.89 1.07 -1.19
CA ASN A 26 10.70 0.57 -0.50
C ASN A 26 9.41 1.19 -1.07
N PHE A 27 9.40 2.49 -1.33
CA PHE A 27 8.27 3.19 -1.95
C PHE A 27 7.89 2.60 -3.32
N LYS A 28 8.87 2.45 -4.23
CA LYS A 28 8.64 1.87 -5.56
C LYS A 28 8.12 0.43 -5.47
N GLN A 29 8.63 -0.32 -4.52
CA GLN A 29 8.23 -1.70 -4.27
C GLN A 29 6.77 -1.77 -3.79
N GLU A 30 6.38 -0.97 -2.80
CA GLU A 30 5.01 -0.93 -2.30
C GLU A 30 4.02 -0.46 -3.37
N MET A 31 4.39 0.55 -4.19
CA MET A 31 3.58 0.98 -5.33
C MET A 31 3.34 -0.15 -6.32
N ARG A 32 4.38 -0.90 -6.67
CA ARG A 32 4.27 -2.04 -7.59
C ARG A 32 3.41 -3.15 -7.01
N PHE A 33 3.65 -3.56 -5.77
CA PHE A 33 2.87 -4.60 -5.12
C PHE A 33 1.39 -4.22 -4.99
N GLY A 34 1.09 -2.96 -4.67
CA GLY A 34 -0.28 -2.46 -4.67
C GLY A 34 -0.94 -2.56 -6.04
N ALA A 35 -0.23 -2.17 -7.11
CA ALA A 35 -0.73 -2.27 -8.47
C ALA A 35 -0.93 -3.72 -8.92
N GLU A 36 0.00 -4.63 -8.62
CA GLU A 36 -0.13 -6.06 -8.90
C GLU A 36 -1.32 -6.69 -8.15
N ALA A 37 -1.53 -6.30 -6.89
CA ALA A 37 -2.69 -6.73 -6.10
C ALA A 37 -4.00 -6.23 -6.73
N ALA A 38 -4.06 -4.95 -7.13
CA ALA A 38 -5.23 -4.37 -7.78
C ALA A 38 -5.58 -5.05 -9.11
N GLN A 39 -4.57 -5.36 -9.94
CA GLN A 39 -4.76 -6.11 -11.19
C GLN A 39 -5.37 -7.50 -10.97
N ARG A 40 -5.16 -8.09 -9.81
CA ARG A 40 -5.70 -9.39 -9.41
C ARG A 40 -7.04 -9.27 -8.66
N GLY A 41 -7.59 -8.06 -8.51
CA GLY A 41 -8.81 -7.80 -7.75
C GLY A 41 -8.64 -7.84 -6.23
N LEU A 42 -7.41 -7.93 -5.72
CA LEU A 42 -7.10 -7.97 -4.29
C LEU A 42 -7.09 -6.55 -3.70
N TRP A 43 -8.25 -5.89 -3.75
CA TRP A 43 -8.37 -4.46 -3.43
C TRP A 43 -7.98 -4.10 -2.01
N ARG A 44 -8.22 -4.98 -1.02
CA ARG A 44 -7.81 -4.76 0.38
C ARG A 44 -6.28 -4.76 0.52
N GLU A 45 -5.60 -5.69 -0.14
CA GLU A 45 -4.14 -5.74 -0.16
C GLU A 45 -3.56 -4.51 -0.87
N ALA A 46 -4.14 -4.14 -2.02
CA ALA A 46 -3.74 -2.94 -2.74
C ALA A 46 -3.86 -1.68 -1.86
N ALA A 47 -5.02 -1.50 -1.20
CA ALA A 47 -5.26 -0.39 -0.28
C ALA A 47 -4.22 -0.36 0.85
N PHE A 48 -3.96 -1.52 1.48
CA PHE A 48 -2.96 -1.64 2.54
C PHE A 48 -1.56 -1.17 2.09
N ARG A 49 -1.15 -1.54 0.87
CA ARG A 49 0.16 -1.14 0.31
C ARG A 49 0.24 0.37 0.10
N TRP A 50 -0.81 0.99 -0.42
CA TRP A 50 -0.84 2.43 -0.65
C TRP A 50 -1.00 3.22 0.65
N GLU A 51 -1.76 2.75 1.63
CA GLU A 51 -1.80 3.33 2.99
C GLU A 51 -0.43 3.29 3.67
N LYS A 52 0.35 2.21 3.48
CA LYS A 52 1.70 2.11 4.00
C LYS A 52 2.63 3.19 3.43
N ILE A 53 2.46 3.51 2.13
CA ILE A 53 3.17 4.63 1.51
C ILE A 53 2.77 5.94 2.19
N LEU A 54 1.47 6.20 2.36
CA LEU A 54 0.96 7.45 2.92
C LEU A 54 1.36 7.67 4.39
N LYS A 55 1.70 6.61 5.14
CA LYS A 55 2.29 6.73 6.49
C LYS A 55 3.68 7.37 6.47
N THR A 56 4.41 7.23 5.39
CA THR A 56 5.79 7.75 5.26
C THR A 56 5.91 8.95 4.33
N ASP A 57 4.96 9.10 3.42
CA ASP A 57 4.86 10.18 2.43
C ASP A 57 3.38 10.59 2.27
N PRO A 58 2.85 11.38 3.22
CA PRO A 58 1.45 11.75 3.24
C PRO A 58 1.02 12.69 2.10
N ASP A 59 1.98 13.28 1.39
CA ASP A 59 1.70 14.18 0.25
C ASP A 59 1.87 13.46 -1.09
N ASN A 60 1.81 12.14 -1.11
CA ASN A 60 1.94 11.37 -2.33
C ASN A 60 0.63 11.31 -3.13
N ALA A 61 0.48 12.21 -4.08
CA ALA A 61 -0.72 12.30 -4.92
C ALA A 61 -1.08 10.97 -5.60
N ARG A 62 -0.08 10.21 -6.06
CA ARG A 62 -0.31 8.94 -6.75
C ARG A 62 -0.80 7.86 -5.80
N ALA A 63 -0.28 7.82 -4.57
CA ALA A 63 -0.74 6.87 -3.56
C ALA A 63 -2.18 7.18 -3.14
N HIS A 64 -2.53 8.46 -2.95
CA HIS A 64 -3.91 8.89 -2.71
C HIS A 64 -4.85 8.48 -3.85
N ASN A 65 -4.48 8.76 -5.11
CA ASN A 65 -5.28 8.36 -6.26
C ASN A 65 -5.53 6.85 -6.31
N ASN A 66 -4.49 6.06 -6.10
CA ASN A 66 -4.61 4.61 -6.15
C ASN A 66 -5.42 4.06 -4.96
N LEU A 67 -5.25 4.62 -3.76
CA LEU A 67 -6.06 4.29 -2.60
C LEU A 67 -7.53 4.65 -2.81
N ALA A 68 -7.81 5.75 -3.52
CA ALA A 68 -9.15 6.12 -3.91
C ALA A 68 -9.80 5.06 -4.81
N VAL A 69 -9.08 4.60 -5.84
CA VAL A 69 -9.53 3.52 -6.75
C VAL A 69 -9.82 2.23 -5.98
N ALA A 70 -8.94 1.84 -5.05
CA ALA A 70 -9.17 0.66 -4.22
C ALA A 70 -10.39 0.82 -3.30
N SER A 71 -10.54 1.99 -2.70
CA SER A 71 -11.67 2.31 -1.83
C SER A 71 -13.00 2.29 -2.60
N GLU A 72 -13.01 2.82 -3.82
CA GLU A 72 -14.14 2.76 -4.75
C GLU A 72 -14.50 1.30 -5.06
N SER A 73 -13.52 0.48 -5.42
CA SER A 73 -13.71 -0.94 -5.71
C SER A 73 -14.20 -1.75 -4.50
N LEU A 74 -13.93 -1.28 -3.29
CA LEU A 74 -14.41 -1.85 -2.04
C LEU A 74 -15.78 -1.28 -1.60
N GLY A 75 -16.41 -0.38 -2.38
CA GLY A 75 -17.64 0.29 -2.04
C GLY A 75 -17.52 1.34 -0.92
N GLN A 76 -16.30 1.71 -0.55
CA GLN A 76 -16.01 2.72 0.47
C GLN A 76 -16.02 4.13 -0.15
N PHE A 77 -17.16 4.56 -0.65
CA PHE A 77 -17.27 5.76 -1.49
C PHE A 77 -16.88 7.06 -0.79
N ASP A 78 -17.15 7.21 0.50
CA ASP A 78 -16.74 8.40 1.26
C ASP A 78 -15.23 8.48 1.43
N LYS A 79 -14.57 7.34 1.64
CA LYS A 79 -13.11 7.25 1.68
C LYS A 79 -12.54 7.54 0.29
N ALA A 80 -13.07 6.92 -0.75
CA ALA A 80 -12.65 7.14 -2.12
C ALA A 80 -12.69 8.64 -2.48
N ARG A 81 -13.79 9.31 -2.16
CA ARG A 81 -13.95 10.75 -2.40
C ARG A 81 -12.84 11.58 -1.73
N LYS A 82 -12.60 11.35 -0.44
CA LYS A 82 -11.56 12.08 0.32
C LYS A 82 -10.17 11.88 -0.29
N GLU A 83 -9.87 10.66 -0.66
CA GLU A 83 -8.58 10.31 -1.26
C GLU A 83 -8.40 10.92 -2.67
N TYR A 84 -9.44 10.92 -3.51
CA TYR A 84 -9.42 11.61 -4.80
C TYR A 84 -9.26 13.12 -4.67
N GLU A 85 -9.96 13.74 -3.73
CA GLU A 85 -9.84 15.18 -3.48
C GLU A 85 -8.44 15.56 -3.01
N GLN A 86 -7.84 14.72 -2.15
CA GLN A 86 -6.46 14.89 -1.73
C GLN A 86 -5.49 14.75 -2.90
N ALA A 87 -5.63 13.71 -3.71
CA ALA A 87 -4.80 13.50 -4.89
C ALA A 87 -4.85 14.69 -5.84
N ARG A 88 -6.05 15.21 -6.12
CA ARG A 88 -6.26 16.40 -6.98
C ARG A 88 -5.62 17.66 -6.41
N ARG A 89 -5.70 17.85 -5.09
CA ARG A 89 -5.09 19.02 -4.44
C ARG A 89 -3.56 18.98 -4.55
N LEU A 90 -2.97 17.80 -4.42
CA LEU A 90 -1.52 17.58 -4.48
C LEU A 90 -0.96 17.62 -5.90
N ALA A 91 -1.75 17.22 -6.91
CA ALA A 91 -1.33 17.22 -8.31
C ALA A 91 -2.47 17.67 -9.25
N PRO A 92 -2.79 18.99 -9.24
CA PRO A 92 -3.95 19.53 -9.98
C PRO A 92 -3.84 19.35 -11.48
N ASP A 93 -2.63 19.29 -12.03
CA ASP A 93 -2.38 19.16 -13.47
C ASP A 93 -2.35 17.70 -13.96
N SER A 94 -2.48 16.73 -13.06
CA SER A 94 -2.49 15.32 -13.42
C SER A 94 -3.77 14.93 -14.14
N LYS A 95 -3.66 14.59 -15.42
CA LYS A 95 -4.78 14.11 -16.23
C LYS A 95 -5.34 12.79 -15.72
N GLU A 96 -4.46 11.90 -15.26
CA GLU A 96 -4.85 10.60 -14.70
C GLU A 96 -5.76 10.78 -13.48
N ILE A 97 -5.33 11.58 -12.50
CA ILE A 97 -6.09 11.84 -11.28
C ILE A 97 -7.43 12.52 -11.59
N ARG A 98 -7.43 13.47 -12.49
CA ARG A 98 -8.65 14.16 -12.93
C ARG A 98 -9.64 13.19 -13.56
N ASN A 99 -9.19 12.38 -14.51
CA ASN A 99 -10.04 11.41 -15.19
C ASN A 99 -10.63 10.38 -14.23
N ASN A 100 -9.82 9.85 -13.31
CA ASN A 100 -10.30 8.91 -12.29
C ASN A 100 -11.36 9.55 -11.39
N TYR A 101 -11.15 10.78 -10.94
CA TYR A 101 -12.11 11.49 -10.12
C TYR A 101 -13.41 11.80 -10.85
N GLU A 102 -13.34 12.22 -12.12
CA GLU A 102 -14.53 12.45 -12.97
C GLU A 102 -15.33 11.17 -13.15
N SER A 103 -14.67 10.05 -13.43
CA SER A 103 -15.30 8.73 -13.54
C SER A 103 -15.99 8.32 -12.22
N PHE A 104 -15.32 8.53 -11.10
CA PHE A 104 -15.89 8.30 -9.78
C PHE A 104 -17.13 9.17 -9.51
N GLN A 105 -17.10 10.46 -9.88
CA GLN A 105 -18.24 11.34 -9.73
C GLN A 105 -19.45 10.86 -10.57
N GLU A 106 -19.20 10.38 -11.79
CA GLU A 106 -20.24 9.84 -12.65
C GLU A 106 -20.84 8.55 -12.07
N LEU A 107 -20.00 7.65 -11.56
CA LEU A 107 -20.45 6.47 -10.82
C LEU A 107 -21.38 6.88 -9.66
N CYS A 108 -20.97 7.87 -8.87
CA CYS A 108 -21.75 8.36 -7.74
C CYS A 108 -23.13 8.93 -8.13
N ARG A 109 -23.23 9.60 -9.28
CA ARG A 109 -24.52 10.07 -9.81
C ARG A 109 -25.44 8.92 -10.16
N THR A 110 -24.87 7.85 -10.74
CA THR A 110 -25.62 6.68 -11.22
C THR A 110 -26.15 5.84 -10.06
N ILE A 111 -25.32 5.55 -9.05
CA ILE A 111 -25.68 4.63 -7.97
C ILE A 111 -26.38 5.30 -6.78
N LYS A 112 -26.49 6.63 -6.75
CA LYS A 112 -27.12 7.42 -5.67
C LYS A 112 -26.61 7.15 -4.24
N THR A 113 -25.57 6.33 -4.10
CA THR A 113 -25.07 5.82 -2.81
C THR A 113 -23.86 6.61 -2.27
N CYS A 114 -23.31 7.50 -3.09
CA CYS A 114 -22.12 8.27 -2.74
C CYS A 114 -22.43 9.56 -1.94
N GLY A 115 -23.38 9.54 -1.07
CA GLY A 115 -23.76 10.76 -0.33
C GLY A 115 -24.59 10.53 0.91
N GLY A 116 -24.69 9.30 1.38
CA GLY A 116 -25.45 8.95 2.58
C GLY A 116 -24.73 7.87 3.37
N GLU A 117 -24.62 8.10 4.64
CA GLU A 117 -24.41 7.18 5.76
C GLU A 117 -23.90 5.78 5.40
N ALA A 118 -22.71 5.48 5.92
CA ALA A 118 -21.93 4.23 5.80
C ALA A 118 -22.70 3.04 5.20
N ALA A 119 -22.55 2.82 3.90
CA ALA A 119 -22.82 1.52 3.34
C ALA A 119 -21.85 0.54 4.01
N THR A 120 -22.37 -0.43 4.75
CA THR A 120 -21.60 -1.58 5.24
C THR A 120 -20.83 -2.14 4.04
N PRO A 121 -19.52 -2.43 4.18
CA PRO A 121 -18.74 -2.93 3.07
C PRO A 121 -19.38 -4.19 2.52
N SER A 122 -19.89 -4.11 1.29
CA SER A 122 -20.31 -5.29 0.55
C SER A 122 -19.04 -6.10 0.26
N PRO A 123 -18.98 -7.39 0.59
CA PRO A 123 -17.86 -8.23 0.21
C PRO A 123 -17.79 -8.26 -1.31
N GLY A 124 -16.69 -7.67 -1.87
CA GLY A 124 -16.43 -7.75 -3.30
C GLY A 124 -16.32 -9.20 -3.75
N PRO A 125 -16.60 -9.52 -5.03
CA PRO A 125 -16.61 -10.89 -5.54
C PRO A 125 -15.28 -11.64 -5.50
N GLY A 126 -14.24 -11.06 -4.91
CA GLY A 126 -12.90 -11.65 -4.75
C GLY A 126 -12.51 -12.03 -3.33
N ASP A 127 -13.29 -11.67 -2.31
CA ASP A 127 -12.95 -11.89 -0.90
C ASP A 127 -13.63 -13.14 -0.26
N ALA A 128 -14.21 -14.01 -1.07
CA ALA A 128 -14.65 -15.30 -0.60
C ALA A 128 -13.45 -16.23 -0.40
N GLY A 129 -12.74 -16.07 0.70
CA GLY A 129 -11.69 -17.04 1.02
C GLY A 129 -10.49 -16.57 1.82
N THR A 130 -10.69 -15.73 2.84
CA THR A 130 -9.71 -15.75 3.93
C THR A 130 -10.45 -15.66 5.25
N ALA A 131 -11.18 -16.72 5.55
CA ALA A 131 -11.40 -17.09 6.94
C ALA A 131 -10.00 -17.25 7.56
N PRO A 132 -9.73 -16.77 8.79
CA PRO A 132 -8.48 -17.06 9.47
C PRO A 132 -8.34 -18.58 9.48
N LEU A 133 -7.23 -19.07 8.94
CA LEU A 133 -6.87 -20.47 9.02
C LEU A 133 -6.95 -20.85 10.50
N PRO A 134 -7.68 -21.90 10.87
CA PRO A 134 -7.62 -22.41 12.23
C PRO A 134 -6.15 -22.71 12.54
N ALA A 135 -5.71 -22.33 13.74
CA ALA A 135 -4.38 -22.68 14.23
C ALA A 135 -4.16 -24.17 13.99
N PRO A 136 -2.96 -24.62 13.60
CA PRO A 136 -2.69 -26.03 13.42
C PRO A 136 -2.86 -26.72 14.77
N GLU A 137 -3.97 -27.41 14.92
CA GLU A 137 -4.17 -28.32 16.03
C GLU A 137 -3.13 -29.43 15.92
N GLY A 138 -2.26 -29.54 16.95
CA GLY A 138 -1.51 -30.68 17.35
C GLY A 138 -0.99 -31.62 16.25
N GLY A 139 0.11 -31.24 15.62
CA GLY A 139 0.89 -32.19 14.85
C GLY A 139 1.41 -33.28 15.76
N THR A 140 0.91 -34.52 15.60
CA THR A 140 1.51 -35.75 16.16
C THR A 140 2.99 -35.76 15.80
N PRO A 141 3.90 -35.99 16.76
CA PRO A 141 5.32 -36.07 16.48
C PRO A 141 5.60 -37.24 15.53
N LEU A 142 6.31 -36.94 14.45
CA LEU A 142 6.82 -37.98 13.55
C LEU A 142 7.70 -38.98 14.33
N PRO A 143 7.57 -40.27 14.07
CA PRO A 143 8.42 -41.27 14.69
C PRO A 143 9.88 -41.06 14.28
N SER A 144 10.78 -41.09 15.27
CA SER A 144 12.23 -41.02 15.07
C SER A 144 12.71 -42.12 14.14
N PRO A 145 13.67 -41.86 13.25
CA PRO A 145 14.27 -42.93 12.44
C PRO A 145 15.07 -43.87 13.37
N SER A 146 14.77 -45.16 13.29
CA SER A 146 15.52 -46.21 13.96
C SER A 146 16.97 -46.24 13.47
N PRO A 147 17.96 -46.46 14.35
CA PRO A 147 19.32 -46.68 13.94
C PRO A 147 19.43 -48.11 13.38
N GLY A 148 19.47 -48.20 12.06
CA GLY A 148 19.81 -49.44 11.36
C GLY A 148 21.30 -49.64 11.42
N GLY A 149 21.67 -50.78 12.01
CA GLY A 149 23.02 -51.23 12.14
C GLY A 149 23.57 -51.90 10.87
N VAL A 150 24.89 -52.09 10.97
CA VAL A 150 25.89 -52.85 10.18
C VAL A 150 26.52 -52.09 9.05
#